data_0c332459ba8b301cba4c9fec2be97366
#
_entry.id   0c332459ba8b301cba4c9fec2be97366
#
_cell.length_a   1.000
_cell.length_b   1.000
_cell.length_c   1.000
_cell.angle_alpha   90.00
_cell.angle_beta   90.00
_cell.angle_gamma   90.00
#
_symmetry.space_group_name_H-M   'P 1'
#
loop_
_entity.id
_entity.type
_entity.pdbx_description
1 polymer ?
#
loop_
_entity_poly.entity_id
_entity_poly.type
_entity_poly.pdbx_seq_one_letter_code
_entity_poly.pdbx_strand_id
1 'polypeptide(L)'
;MYAFIHGKDDFDTVLEHLKYLNQYRKESGRNYKIFVTGILTRYTENMKDMYFDVFKGLADEIVFKNVYNQGGYMPEIDTLLRCTYDNEEYRRCNLPFDAISVTCEGYLSVENADFENMLVVADLNKVSLKDGWYGEKMKKIRQAFIDDKLEGTLCDGCVHHRFSEAKPLTPELATDNPDIFSDRLVRERLKKAGYID
;
A
#
# COMPACT_ATOMS: atom_id res chain seq x y z
N MET A 1 -7.33 -0.55 22.72
CA MET A 1 -7.05 -1.21 21.42
C MET A 1 -6.58 -0.19 20.37
N TYR A 2 -7.32 0.90 20.13
CA TYR A 2 -6.93 1.93 19.15
C TYR A 2 -5.50 2.45 19.39
N ALA A 3 -5.19 2.91 20.60
CA ALA A 3 -3.87 3.41 20.97
C ALA A 3 -2.74 2.37 20.76
N PHE A 4 -3.04 1.08 20.98
CA PHE A 4 -2.07 0.00 20.75
C PHE A 4 -1.75 -0.17 19.26
N ILE A 5 -2.76 -0.10 18.39
CA ILE A 5 -2.56 -0.27 16.93
C ILE A 5 -1.96 0.99 16.29
N HIS A 6 -2.39 2.18 16.73
CA HIS A 6 -2.00 3.45 16.11
C HIS A 6 -0.84 4.16 16.82
N GLY A 7 -0.39 3.64 17.97
CA GLY A 7 0.66 4.27 18.78
C GLY A 7 0.27 5.58 19.44
N LYS A 8 -1.02 5.98 19.36
CA LYS A 8 -1.53 7.25 19.88
C LYS A 8 -2.99 7.10 20.33
N ASP A 9 -3.32 7.70 21.49
CA ASP A 9 -4.65 7.65 22.07
C ASP A 9 -5.47 8.90 21.69
N ASP A 10 -5.84 8.99 20.42
CA ASP A 10 -6.63 10.10 19.88
C ASP A 10 -7.93 9.66 19.18
N PHE A 11 -8.43 8.50 19.54
CA PHE A 11 -9.65 7.94 18.93
C PHE A 11 -10.85 8.88 19.04
N ASP A 12 -11.07 9.47 20.20
CA ASP A 12 -12.21 10.38 20.44
C ASP A 12 -12.11 11.61 19.52
N THR A 13 -10.91 12.16 19.37
CA THR A 13 -10.65 13.28 18.45
C THR A 13 -10.96 12.91 16.98
N VAL A 14 -10.54 11.73 16.57
CA VAL A 14 -10.84 11.22 15.20
C VAL A 14 -12.36 11.06 15.03
N LEU A 15 -13.04 10.53 16.03
CA LEU A 15 -14.49 10.37 15.99
C LEU A 15 -15.24 11.71 15.94
N GLU A 16 -14.79 12.71 16.69
CA GLU A 16 -15.34 14.08 16.64
C GLU A 16 -15.13 14.71 15.25
N HIS A 17 -13.97 14.57 14.67
CA HIS A 17 -13.71 15.07 13.31
C HIS A 17 -14.60 14.38 12.27
N LEU A 18 -14.86 13.09 12.43
CA LEU A 18 -15.75 12.36 11.53
C LEU A 18 -17.21 12.84 11.66
N LYS A 19 -17.68 13.07 12.89
CA LYS A 19 -19.00 13.66 13.16
C LYS A 19 -19.12 15.05 12.54
N TYR A 20 -18.09 15.88 12.71
CA TYR A 20 -18.02 17.21 12.10
C TYR A 20 -18.08 17.14 10.57
N LEU A 21 -17.31 16.27 9.93
CA LEU A 21 -17.33 16.09 8.47
C LEU A 21 -18.74 15.68 7.98
N ASN A 22 -19.38 14.76 8.67
CA ASN A 22 -20.74 14.33 8.33
C ASN A 22 -21.76 15.47 8.46
N GLN A 23 -21.67 16.23 9.54
CA GLN A 23 -22.54 17.41 9.74
C GLN A 23 -22.26 18.48 8.70
N TYR A 24 -21.01 18.84 8.45
CA TYR A 24 -20.62 19.83 7.45
C TYR A 24 -21.13 19.46 6.04
N ARG A 25 -21.07 18.18 5.68
CA ARG A 25 -21.62 17.68 4.41
C ARG A 25 -23.11 17.99 4.31
N LYS A 26 -23.88 17.72 5.37
CA LYS A 26 -25.33 17.96 5.41
C LYS A 26 -25.68 19.45 5.32
N GLU A 27 -24.94 20.29 6.02
CA GLU A 27 -25.19 21.73 6.09
C GLU A 27 -24.76 22.47 4.81
N SER A 28 -23.63 22.08 4.23
CA SER A 28 -23.06 22.72 3.03
C SER A 28 -23.66 22.23 1.72
N GLY A 29 -24.43 21.14 1.75
CA GLY A 29 -24.97 20.50 0.54
C GLY A 29 -23.90 19.90 -0.39
N ARG A 30 -22.63 19.77 0.08
CA ARG A 30 -21.53 19.21 -0.71
C ARG A 30 -21.69 17.72 -0.90
N ASN A 31 -21.48 17.27 -2.13
CA ASN A 31 -21.57 15.86 -2.49
C ASN A 31 -20.18 15.19 -2.43
N TYR A 32 -19.78 14.69 -1.27
CA TYR A 32 -18.64 13.81 -1.10
C TYR A 32 -19.02 12.59 -0.26
N LYS A 33 -18.31 11.50 -0.45
CA LYS A 33 -18.47 10.27 0.35
C LYS A 33 -17.44 10.20 1.44
N ILE A 34 -17.84 9.61 2.55
CA ILE A 34 -17.00 9.34 3.72
C ILE A 34 -16.79 7.83 3.81
N PHE A 35 -15.55 7.41 3.68
CA PHE A 35 -15.14 6.01 3.83
C PHE A 35 -14.36 5.86 5.13
N VAL A 36 -14.68 4.86 5.90
CA VAL A 36 -13.92 4.49 7.10
C VAL A 36 -13.30 3.11 6.88
N THR A 37 -11.98 3.03 7.07
CA THR A 37 -11.26 1.78 6.89
C THR A 37 -10.78 1.23 8.23
N GLY A 38 -11.13 -0.01 8.52
CA GLY A 38 -10.60 -0.78 9.63
C GLY A 38 -9.53 -1.77 9.15
N ILE A 39 -8.43 -1.87 9.89
CA ILE A 39 -7.40 -2.87 9.62
C ILE A 39 -7.66 -4.11 10.47
N LEU A 40 -7.78 -5.26 9.81
CA LEU A 40 -7.96 -6.54 10.46
C LEU A 40 -6.61 -7.14 10.82
N THR A 41 -6.42 -7.31 12.11
CA THR A 41 -5.31 -8.03 12.72
C THR A 41 -5.85 -9.16 13.57
N ARG A 42 -5.00 -10.03 14.08
CA ARG A 42 -5.41 -11.06 15.07
C ARG A 42 -6.03 -10.45 16.35
N TYR A 43 -5.80 -9.16 16.62
CA TYR A 43 -6.37 -8.47 17.77
C TYR A 43 -7.70 -7.78 17.47
N THR A 44 -8.00 -7.50 16.20
CA THR A 44 -9.16 -6.70 15.79
C THR A 44 -10.17 -7.47 14.95
N GLU A 45 -9.87 -8.67 14.49
CA GLU A 45 -10.75 -9.45 13.61
C GLU A 45 -12.12 -9.74 14.22
N ASN A 46 -12.21 -9.91 15.54
CA ASN A 46 -13.45 -10.14 16.27
C ASN A 46 -14.17 -8.83 16.66
N MET A 47 -13.65 -7.67 16.27
CA MET A 47 -14.19 -6.37 16.63
C MET A 47 -15.00 -5.72 15.49
N LYS A 48 -15.29 -6.42 14.42
CA LYS A 48 -15.99 -5.89 13.24
C LYS A 48 -17.36 -5.30 13.59
N ASP A 49 -18.16 -6.01 14.38
CA ASP A 49 -19.50 -5.56 14.74
C ASP A 49 -19.43 -4.28 15.59
N MET A 50 -18.54 -4.24 16.58
CA MET A 50 -18.31 -3.06 17.39
C MET A 50 -17.85 -1.87 16.54
N TYR A 51 -16.93 -2.11 15.60
CA TYR A 51 -16.44 -1.11 14.67
C TYR A 51 -17.57 -0.57 13.79
N PHE A 52 -18.40 -1.46 13.26
CA PHE A 52 -19.56 -1.10 12.48
C PHE A 52 -20.55 -0.26 13.30
N ASP A 53 -20.83 -0.66 14.55
CA ASP A 53 -21.74 0.07 15.43
C ASP A 53 -21.29 1.50 15.76
N VAL A 54 -19.96 1.71 15.88
CA VAL A 54 -19.40 3.04 16.13
C VAL A 54 -19.55 3.96 14.91
N PHE A 55 -19.34 3.45 13.71
CA PHE A 55 -19.24 4.27 12.50
C PHE A 55 -20.49 4.28 11.62
N LYS A 56 -21.48 3.40 11.90
CA LYS A 56 -22.76 3.42 11.18
C LYS A 56 -23.46 4.77 11.35
N GLY A 57 -23.89 5.34 10.22
CA GLY A 57 -24.53 6.66 10.18
C GLY A 57 -23.54 7.84 10.18
N LEU A 58 -22.24 7.60 10.34
CA LEU A 58 -21.19 8.60 10.19
C LEU A 58 -20.44 8.45 8.87
N ALA A 59 -20.36 7.25 8.33
CA ALA A 59 -19.71 6.94 7.07
C ALA A 59 -20.73 6.39 6.04
N ASP A 60 -20.43 6.58 4.77
CA ASP A 60 -21.21 5.99 3.67
C ASP A 60 -20.81 4.54 3.45
N GLU A 61 -19.56 4.20 3.75
CA GLU A 61 -19.02 2.86 3.60
C GLU A 61 -17.98 2.58 4.69
N ILE A 62 -18.01 1.37 5.22
CA ILE A 62 -17.03 0.85 6.18
C ILE A 62 -16.33 -0.32 5.51
N VAL A 63 -15.02 -0.19 5.29
CA VAL A 63 -14.20 -1.17 4.57
C VAL A 63 -13.20 -1.79 5.54
N PHE A 64 -13.13 -3.12 5.54
CA PHE A 64 -12.09 -3.82 6.29
C PHE A 64 -11.00 -4.30 5.35
N LYS A 65 -9.75 -3.98 5.70
CA LYS A 65 -8.56 -4.42 4.97
C LYS A 65 -7.72 -5.33 5.86
N ASN A 66 -7.09 -6.29 5.27
CA ASN A 66 -6.09 -7.09 5.95
C ASN A 66 -4.77 -6.31 6.06
N VAL A 67 -3.98 -6.61 7.08
CA VAL A 67 -2.61 -6.14 7.15
C VAL A 67 -1.71 -7.06 6.33
N TYR A 68 -0.70 -6.52 5.65
CA TYR A 68 0.31 -7.31 4.96
C TYR A 68 1.71 -6.76 5.25
N ASN A 69 2.69 -7.59 5.04
CA ASN A 69 4.08 -7.35 5.40
C ASN A 69 4.87 -6.53 4.39
N GLN A 70 4.19 -5.88 3.44
CA GLN A 70 4.81 -5.03 2.40
C GLN A 70 5.93 -5.76 1.62
N GLY A 71 5.67 -7.01 1.19
CA GLY A 71 6.65 -7.82 0.49
C GLY A 71 7.82 -8.31 1.35
N GLY A 72 7.68 -8.29 2.66
CA GLY A 72 8.73 -8.68 3.60
C GLY A 72 9.51 -7.50 4.19
N TYR A 73 9.24 -6.26 3.77
CA TYR A 73 9.89 -5.08 4.37
C TYR A 73 9.53 -4.83 5.84
N MET A 74 8.42 -5.39 6.31
CA MET A 74 7.91 -5.20 7.67
C MET A 74 7.74 -6.54 8.40
N PRO A 75 8.83 -7.21 8.80
CA PRO A 75 8.76 -8.52 9.45
C PRO A 75 8.00 -8.50 10.78
N GLU A 76 8.00 -7.39 11.50
CA GLU A 76 7.24 -7.19 12.73
C GLU A 76 5.73 -7.30 12.54
N ILE A 77 5.23 -7.06 11.34
CA ILE A 77 3.81 -7.19 10.97
C ILE A 77 3.32 -8.63 11.11
N ASP A 78 4.17 -9.63 11.00
CA ASP A 78 3.78 -11.03 11.17
C ASP A 78 3.15 -11.29 12.54
N THR A 79 3.55 -10.55 13.56
CA THR A 79 2.94 -10.63 14.89
C THR A 79 1.50 -10.13 14.92
N LEU A 80 1.10 -9.34 13.93
CA LEU A 80 -0.23 -8.76 13.78
C LEU A 80 -1.10 -9.51 12.78
N LEU A 81 -0.51 -10.40 11.97
CA LEU A 81 -1.24 -11.16 10.96
C LEU A 81 -2.32 -12.03 11.61
N ARG A 82 -3.43 -12.19 10.91
CA ARG A 82 -4.48 -13.10 11.33
C ARG A 82 -4.01 -14.54 11.23
N CYS A 83 -4.44 -15.39 12.16
CA CYS A 83 -4.09 -16.81 12.15
C CYS A 83 -4.75 -17.61 11.02
N THR A 84 -5.78 -17.06 10.38
CA THR A 84 -6.60 -17.69 9.35
C THR A 84 -6.52 -16.93 8.03
N TYR A 85 -5.32 -16.81 7.46
CA TYR A 85 -5.24 -16.53 6.04
C TYR A 85 -5.52 -17.82 5.29
N ASP A 86 -6.60 -17.86 4.53
CA ASP A 86 -6.74 -18.85 3.50
C ASP A 86 -5.68 -18.53 2.44
N ASN A 87 -4.64 -19.36 2.36
CA ASN A 87 -3.49 -19.15 1.49
C ASN A 87 -3.86 -19.01 0.01
N GLU A 88 -5.07 -19.43 -0.38
CA GLU A 88 -5.56 -19.27 -1.75
C GLU A 88 -5.97 -17.83 -2.08
N GLU A 89 -6.46 -17.06 -1.11
CA GLU A 89 -6.91 -15.67 -1.33
C GLU A 89 -5.73 -14.72 -1.60
N TYR A 90 -4.55 -15.00 -1.03
CA TYR A 90 -3.34 -14.17 -1.17
C TYR A 90 -2.46 -14.52 -2.37
N ARG A 91 -2.61 -15.70 -2.94
CA ARG A 91 -1.82 -16.14 -4.10
C ARG A 91 -2.14 -15.40 -5.40
N ARG A 92 -3.16 -14.55 -5.42
CA ARG A 92 -3.65 -13.86 -6.62
C ARG A 92 -3.54 -12.35 -6.49
N CYS A 93 -2.31 -11.85 -6.50
CA CYS A 93 -2.11 -10.43 -6.72
C CYS A 93 -2.44 -10.10 -8.19
N ASN A 94 -3.37 -9.18 -8.41
CA ASN A 94 -3.78 -8.73 -9.75
C ASN A 94 -3.07 -7.44 -10.19
N LEU A 95 -2.31 -6.79 -9.32
CA LEU A 95 -1.63 -5.53 -9.62
C LEU A 95 -0.81 -5.56 -10.91
N PRO A 96 -0.02 -6.62 -11.21
CA PRO A 96 0.73 -6.66 -12.47
C PRO A 96 -0.15 -6.69 -13.73
N PHE A 97 -1.46 -6.96 -13.59
CA PHE A 97 -2.37 -7.18 -14.71
C PHE A 97 -3.34 -6.01 -14.93
N ASP A 98 -3.74 -5.30 -13.88
CA ASP A 98 -4.81 -4.31 -13.94
C ASP A 98 -4.48 -2.96 -13.29
N ALA A 99 -3.29 -2.82 -12.66
CA ALA A 99 -2.88 -1.58 -12.01
C ALA A 99 -1.55 -1.04 -12.56
N ILE A 100 -1.44 0.27 -12.61
CA ILE A 100 -0.23 1.00 -13.02
C ILE A 100 0.27 1.79 -11.82
N SER A 101 1.51 1.52 -11.41
CA SER A 101 2.23 2.31 -10.42
C SER A 101 3.39 3.04 -11.07
N VAL A 102 3.47 4.35 -10.85
CA VAL A 102 4.57 5.17 -11.38
C VAL A 102 5.21 5.91 -10.21
N THR A 103 6.52 5.78 -10.07
CA THR A 103 7.26 6.49 -9.03
C THR A 103 7.42 7.97 -9.37
N CYS A 104 7.83 8.79 -8.42
CA CYS A 104 8.06 10.21 -8.65
C CYS A 104 9.24 10.49 -9.60
N GLU A 105 10.15 9.53 -9.78
CA GLU A 105 11.25 9.58 -10.75
C GLU A 105 10.80 9.23 -12.16
N GLY A 106 9.57 8.74 -12.33
CA GLY A 106 9.03 8.33 -13.62
C GLY A 106 9.30 6.86 -13.97
N TYR A 107 9.53 6.00 -12.99
CA TYR A 107 9.66 4.58 -13.21
C TYR A 107 8.30 3.88 -13.14
N LEU A 108 8.06 2.98 -14.09
CA LEU A 108 6.92 2.06 -14.03
C LEU A 108 7.28 0.90 -13.11
N SER A 109 6.58 0.77 -11.99
CA SER A 109 6.71 -0.33 -11.04
C SER A 109 5.48 -1.24 -11.05
N VAL A 110 5.66 -2.46 -10.60
CA VAL A 110 4.58 -3.45 -10.44
C VAL A 110 3.73 -3.14 -9.20
N GLU A 111 4.34 -2.52 -8.17
CA GLU A 111 3.72 -2.32 -6.85
C GLU A 111 4.07 -0.94 -6.30
N ASN A 112 3.09 -0.30 -5.66
CA ASN A 112 3.28 1.02 -5.04
C ASN A 112 3.92 0.96 -3.64
N ALA A 113 4.00 -0.20 -3.02
CA ALA A 113 4.70 -0.43 -1.75
C ALA A 113 6.16 -0.88 -1.92
N ASP A 114 6.67 -0.86 -3.15
CA ASP A 114 8.07 -1.13 -3.47
C ASP A 114 8.93 0.11 -3.20
N PHE A 115 9.33 0.29 -1.94
CA PHE A 115 10.08 1.47 -1.49
C PHE A 115 11.50 1.55 -2.03
N GLU A 116 12.06 0.44 -2.51
CA GLU A 116 13.44 0.33 -2.98
C GLU A 116 13.54 0.17 -4.50
N ASN A 117 12.43 0.36 -5.22
CA ASN A 117 12.37 0.21 -6.68
C ASN A 117 12.85 -1.17 -7.20
N MET A 118 12.61 -2.22 -6.42
CA MET A 118 13.02 -3.59 -6.79
C MET A 118 12.19 -4.19 -7.91
N LEU A 119 10.95 -3.71 -8.08
CA LEU A 119 9.98 -4.20 -9.06
C LEU A 119 9.80 -3.25 -10.25
N VAL A 120 10.75 -2.36 -10.49
CA VAL A 120 10.72 -1.46 -11.64
C VAL A 120 10.92 -2.24 -12.93
N VAL A 121 10.02 -2.02 -13.89
CA VAL A 121 10.00 -2.70 -15.20
C VAL A 121 10.38 -1.79 -16.36
N ALA A 122 10.24 -0.48 -16.21
CA ALA A 122 10.60 0.48 -17.25
C ALA A 122 10.88 1.88 -16.70
N ASP A 123 11.72 2.63 -17.39
CA ASP A 123 11.94 4.07 -17.18
C ASP A 123 11.08 4.85 -18.20
N LEU A 124 10.00 5.46 -17.70
CA LEU A 124 9.06 6.21 -18.54
C LEU A 124 9.63 7.56 -19.04
N ASN A 125 10.80 7.95 -18.56
CA ASN A 125 11.54 9.07 -19.16
C ASN A 125 12.19 8.67 -20.48
N LYS A 126 12.33 7.36 -20.76
CA LYS A 126 12.98 6.81 -21.96
C LYS A 126 12.03 6.06 -22.89
N VAL A 127 10.95 5.48 -22.35
CA VAL A 127 9.98 4.71 -23.13
C VAL A 127 8.56 5.16 -22.83
N SER A 128 7.64 4.90 -23.75
CA SER A 128 6.23 5.20 -23.52
C SER A 128 5.63 4.27 -22.44
N LEU A 129 4.58 4.73 -21.76
CA LEU A 129 3.83 3.89 -20.80
C LEU A 129 3.35 2.58 -21.48
N LYS A 130 2.90 2.66 -22.73
CA LYS A 130 2.48 1.48 -23.50
C LYS A 130 3.63 0.49 -23.70
N ASP A 131 4.81 0.97 -24.08
CA ASP A 131 5.97 0.10 -24.29
C ASP A 131 6.46 -0.51 -22.97
N GLY A 132 6.44 0.25 -21.88
CA GLY A 132 6.74 -0.26 -20.54
C GLY A 132 5.73 -1.33 -20.08
N TRP A 133 4.43 -1.06 -20.24
CA TRP A 133 3.35 -1.95 -19.81
C TRP A 133 3.30 -3.28 -20.58
N TYR A 134 3.60 -3.25 -21.88
CA TYR A 134 3.68 -4.43 -22.74
C TYR A 134 5.11 -4.92 -22.96
N GLY A 135 6.08 -4.33 -22.27
CA GLY A 135 7.49 -4.68 -22.38
C GLY A 135 7.82 -6.06 -21.82
N GLU A 136 8.99 -6.57 -22.20
CA GLU A 136 9.42 -7.93 -21.84
C GLU A 136 9.56 -8.15 -20.33
N LYS A 137 9.97 -7.13 -19.57
CA LYS A 137 10.07 -7.24 -18.08
C LYS A 137 8.70 -7.41 -17.44
N MET A 138 7.72 -6.62 -17.86
CA MET A 138 6.34 -6.76 -17.38
C MET A 138 5.71 -8.10 -17.80
N LYS A 139 6.00 -8.58 -19.01
CA LYS A 139 5.55 -9.91 -19.43
C LYS A 139 6.16 -11.03 -18.59
N LYS A 140 7.47 -10.94 -18.29
CA LYS A 140 8.15 -11.93 -17.45
C LYS A 140 7.57 -11.98 -16.03
N ILE A 141 7.32 -10.83 -15.41
CA ILE A 141 6.73 -10.82 -14.07
C ILE A 141 5.31 -11.39 -14.09
N ARG A 142 4.48 -11.03 -15.07
CA ARG A 142 3.13 -11.61 -15.22
C ARG A 142 3.19 -13.12 -15.41
N GLN A 143 4.13 -13.61 -16.21
CA GLN A 143 4.30 -15.06 -16.39
C GLN A 143 4.76 -15.74 -15.10
N ALA A 144 5.64 -15.09 -14.32
CA ALA A 144 6.03 -15.60 -13.00
C ALA A 144 4.86 -15.73 -12.03
N PHE A 145 3.91 -14.78 -12.04
CA PHE A 145 2.66 -14.88 -11.26
C PHE A 145 1.76 -16.03 -11.75
N ILE A 146 1.66 -16.22 -13.06
CA ILE A 146 0.85 -17.30 -13.65
C ILE A 146 1.44 -18.66 -13.28
N ASP A 147 2.76 -18.78 -13.32
CA ASP A 147 3.49 -20.02 -13.09
C ASP A 147 3.78 -20.28 -11.59
N ASP A 148 3.41 -19.36 -10.70
CA ASP A 148 3.77 -19.37 -9.25
C ASP A 148 5.29 -19.47 -9.03
N LYS A 149 6.08 -18.74 -9.86
CA LYS A 149 7.55 -18.70 -9.81
C LYS A 149 8.05 -17.32 -9.41
N LEU A 150 7.78 -16.92 -8.18
CA LEU A 150 8.09 -15.58 -7.65
C LEU A 150 9.39 -15.57 -6.83
N GLU A 151 10.05 -16.72 -6.66
CA GLU A 151 11.25 -16.86 -5.84
C GLU A 151 12.33 -15.82 -6.19
N GLY A 152 12.91 -15.19 -5.17
CA GLY A 152 13.93 -14.15 -5.34
C GLY A 152 13.39 -12.78 -5.73
N THR A 153 12.07 -12.60 -5.76
CA THR A 153 11.43 -11.29 -5.94
C THR A 153 10.75 -10.81 -4.66
N LEU A 154 10.53 -9.50 -4.55
CA LEU A 154 9.73 -8.92 -3.46
C LEU A 154 8.32 -9.51 -3.41
N CYS A 155 7.77 -9.88 -4.57
CA CYS A 155 6.46 -10.49 -4.68
C CYS A 155 6.35 -11.84 -3.98
N ASP A 156 7.43 -12.63 -3.92
CA ASP A 156 7.48 -13.88 -3.17
C ASP A 156 7.24 -13.63 -1.67
N GLY A 157 7.96 -12.66 -1.10
CA GLY A 157 7.75 -12.24 0.28
C GLY A 157 6.33 -11.74 0.55
N CYS A 158 5.76 -10.97 -0.37
CA CYS A 158 4.42 -10.42 -0.24
C CYS A 158 3.32 -11.48 -0.34
N VAL A 159 3.31 -12.26 -1.42
CA VAL A 159 2.25 -13.23 -1.71
C VAL A 159 2.32 -14.45 -0.80
N HIS A 160 3.51 -14.90 -0.46
CA HIS A 160 3.72 -16.08 0.37
C HIS A 160 4.07 -15.77 1.82
N HIS A 161 4.09 -14.48 2.22
CA HIS A 161 4.50 -14.04 3.56
C HIS A 161 5.86 -14.60 3.99
N ARG A 162 6.80 -14.61 3.06
CA ARG A 162 8.19 -15.06 3.30
C ARG A 162 9.11 -13.86 3.45
N PHE A 163 10.10 -14.01 4.32
CA PHE A 163 11.20 -13.06 4.44
C PHE A 163 12.42 -13.66 3.72
N SER A 164 12.65 -13.24 2.51
CA SER A 164 13.83 -13.58 1.71
C SER A 164 14.44 -12.30 1.19
N GLU A 165 15.74 -12.34 0.95
CA GLU A 165 16.41 -11.25 0.27
C GLU A 165 15.87 -11.13 -1.15
N ALA A 166 15.11 -10.06 -1.39
CA ALA A 166 14.59 -9.77 -2.72
C ALA A 166 15.67 -9.11 -3.59
N LYS A 167 15.66 -9.43 -4.87
CA LYS A 167 16.56 -8.84 -5.86
C LYS A 167 15.79 -7.95 -6.81
N PRO A 168 16.33 -6.78 -7.17
CA PRO A 168 15.67 -5.89 -8.12
C PRO A 168 15.55 -6.55 -9.49
N LEU A 169 14.39 -6.35 -10.13
CA LEU A 169 14.16 -6.77 -11.53
C LEU A 169 15.05 -6.01 -12.50
N THR A 170 15.35 -4.76 -12.18
CA THR A 170 16.19 -3.85 -12.94
C THR A 170 17.19 -3.21 -12.00
N PRO A 171 18.33 -3.89 -11.69
CA PRO A 171 19.31 -3.37 -10.75
C PRO A 171 19.78 -1.95 -11.09
N GLU A 172 19.84 -1.63 -12.38
CA GLU A 172 20.24 -0.30 -12.87
C GLU A 172 19.24 0.81 -12.59
N LEU A 173 18.01 0.48 -12.19
CA LEU A 173 16.95 1.44 -11.84
C LEU A 173 16.58 1.39 -10.36
N ALA A 174 17.08 0.40 -9.62
CA ALA A 174 16.91 0.34 -8.18
C ALA A 174 17.72 1.47 -7.51
N THR A 175 17.17 2.04 -6.46
CA THR A 175 17.88 3.05 -5.67
C THR A 175 18.52 2.40 -4.45
N ASP A 176 19.75 2.77 -4.16
CA ASP A 176 20.44 2.35 -2.93
C ASP A 176 19.94 3.08 -1.68
N ASN A 177 19.09 4.07 -1.86
CA ASN A 177 18.58 4.90 -0.78
C ASN A 177 17.05 4.90 -0.77
N PRO A 178 16.42 4.11 0.13
CA PRO A 178 14.98 4.05 0.27
C PRO A 178 14.35 5.33 0.86
N ASP A 179 15.16 6.24 1.41
CA ASP A 179 14.68 7.52 1.93
C ASP A 179 14.43 8.52 0.79
N ILE A 180 13.18 8.57 0.32
CA ILE A 180 12.75 9.51 -0.71
C ILE A 180 12.95 10.98 -0.31
N PHE A 181 13.03 11.29 0.99
CA PHE A 181 13.30 12.64 1.49
C PHE A 181 14.78 13.03 1.38
N SER A 182 15.67 12.08 1.14
CA SER A 182 17.07 12.34 0.83
C SER A 182 17.28 12.75 -0.63
N ASP A 183 16.32 12.43 -1.52
CA ASP A 183 16.37 12.92 -2.90
C ASP A 183 16.39 14.45 -2.92
N ARG A 184 17.44 15.00 -3.51
CA ARG A 184 17.66 16.45 -3.53
C ARG A 184 16.48 17.20 -4.15
N LEU A 185 15.92 16.70 -5.25
CA LEU A 185 14.81 17.35 -5.95
C LEU A 185 13.53 17.31 -5.12
N VAL A 186 13.26 16.20 -4.43
CA VAL A 186 12.10 16.07 -3.54
C VAL A 186 12.27 17.02 -2.36
N ARG A 187 13.43 17.06 -1.72
CA ARG A 187 13.71 18.02 -0.62
C ARG A 187 13.55 19.46 -1.06
N GLU A 188 14.11 19.84 -2.20
CA GLU A 188 13.98 21.21 -2.73
C GLU A 188 12.50 21.57 -3.00
N ARG A 189 11.69 20.63 -3.51
CA ARG A 189 10.25 20.84 -3.72
C ARG A 189 9.50 20.97 -2.39
N LEU A 190 9.80 20.12 -1.42
CA LEU A 190 9.17 20.16 -0.10
C LEU A 190 9.53 21.45 0.66
N LYS A 191 10.81 21.91 0.58
CA LYS A 191 11.21 23.22 1.10
C LYS A 191 10.45 24.36 0.43
N LYS A 192 10.40 24.37 -0.90
CA LYS A 192 9.66 25.40 -1.66
C LYS A 192 8.17 25.43 -1.33
N ALA A 193 7.59 24.29 -1.00
CA ALA A 193 6.20 24.16 -0.60
C ALA A 193 5.96 24.43 0.91
N GLY A 194 7.03 24.65 1.70
CA GLY A 194 6.93 24.94 3.13
C GLY A 194 6.61 23.73 4.02
N TYR A 195 6.89 22.52 3.55
CA TYR A 195 6.65 21.28 4.32
C TYR A 195 7.84 20.85 5.17
N ILE A 196 9.04 21.28 4.80
CA ILE A 196 10.29 21.04 5.55
C ILE A 196 11.16 22.30 5.51
N ASP A 197 12.10 22.44 6.46
CA ASP A 197 13.06 23.54 6.58
C ASP A 197 14.24 23.45 5.59
#